data_3a43e4618074dd5baef6625205a69d65
#
_entry.id   3a43e4618074dd5baef6625205a69d65
#
_cell.length_a   1.000
_cell.length_b   1.000
_cell.length_c   1.000
_cell.angle_alpha   90.00
_cell.angle_beta   90.00
_cell.angle_gamma   90.00
#
_symmetry.space_group_name_H-M   'P 1'
#
loop_
_entity.id
_entity.type
_entity.pdbx_description
1 polymer ?
#
loop_
_entity_poly.entity_id
_entity_poly.type
_entity_poly.pdbx_seq_one_letter_code
_entity_poly.pdbx_strand_id
1 'polypeptide(L)' 'MDRRIDAHIARTQFGQIMDLATKNNERFIVDRRGEPAVVIMSVQDFI' A
#
# COMPACT_ATOMS: atom_id res chain seq x y z
N MET A 1 -2.54 -5.19 -9.02
CA MET A 1 -1.92 -4.04 -9.70
C MET A 1 -1.18 -3.21 -8.67
N ASP A 2 0.00 -2.75 -9.01
CA ASP A 2 0.83 -2.03 -8.05
C ASP A 2 0.59 -0.53 -8.17
N ARG A 3 0.49 0.13 -7.03
CA ARG A 3 0.33 1.59 -6.97
C ARG A 3 1.42 2.17 -6.11
N ARG A 4 1.90 3.35 -6.49
CA ARG A 4 2.88 4.06 -5.68
C ARG A 4 2.18 5.22 -4.99
N ILE A 5 2.36 5.31 -3.68
CA ILE A 5 1.78 6.38 -2.87
C ILE A 5 2.83 6.91 -1.92
N ASP A 6 2.67 8.17 -1.54
CA ASP A 6 3.55 8.79 -0.56
C ASP A 6 3.19 8.30 0.85
N ALA A 7 4.20 8.27 1.72
CA ALA A 7 4.01 7.82 3.10
C ALA A 7 2.93 8.63 3.83
N HIS A 8 2.81 9.93 3.50
CA HIS A 8 1.78 10.77 4.11
C HIS A 8 0.38 10.25 3.76
N ILE A 9 0.16 9.91 2.50
CA ILE A 9 -1.12 9.35 2.03
C ILE A 9 -1.37 8.01 2.72
N ALA A 10 -0.35 7.17 2.79
CA ALA A 10 -0.49 5.87 3.44
C ALA A 10 -0.92 6.03 4.90
N ARG A 11 -0.35 7.01 5.59
CA ARG A 11 -0.66 7.24 7.00
C ARG A 11 -2.08 7.75 7.20
N THR A 12 -2.51 8.71 6.37
CA THR A 12 -3.81 9.34 6.56
C THR A 12 -4.98 8.50 6.04
N GLN A 13 -4.72 7.58 5.10
CA GLN A 13 -5.76 6.77 4.48
C GLN A 13 -5.52 5.28 4.67
N PHE A 14 -4.91 4.91 5.78
CA PHE A 14 -4.46 3.53 5.99
C PHE A 14 -5.62 2.52 5.97
N GLY A 15 -6.74 2.84 6.60
CA GLY A 15 -7.91 1.95 6.59
C GLY A 15 -8.41 1.67 5.19
N GLN A 16 -8.50 2.70 4.37
CA GLN A 16 -8.95 2.56 2.99
C GLN A 16 -7.95 1.73 2.18
N ILE A 17 -6.65 1.95 2.42
CA ILE A 17 -5.60 1.20 1.74
C ILE A 17 -5.67 -0.28 2.11
N MET A 18 -5.90 -0.59 3.39
CA MET A 18 -6.06 -1.98 3.80
C MET A 18 -7.26 -2.63 3.12
N ASP A 19 -8.37 -1.91 2.98
CA ASP A 19 -9.54 -2.44 2.29
C ASP A 19 -9.22 -2.77 0.84
N LEU A 20 -8.55 -1.86 0.14
CA LEU A 20 -8.20 -2.10 -1.25
C LEU A 20 -7.22 -3.27 -1.39
N ALA A 21 -6.26 -3.37 -0.47
CA ALA A 21 -5.29 -4.45 -0.51
C ALA A 21 -5.94 -5.80 -0.28
N THR A 22 -6.93 -5.88 0.63
CA THR A 22 -7.57 -7.16 0.96
C THR A 22 -8.67 -7.53 -0.01
N LYS A 23 -9.46 -6.57 -0.48
CA LYS A 23 -10.62 -6.88 -1.32
C LYS A 23 -10.28 -6.91 -2.80
N ASN A 24 -9.38 -6.04 -3.24
CA ASN A 24 -9.05 -5.90 -4.66
C ASN A 24 -7.68 -6.44 -5.01
N ASN A 25 -6.96 -7.01 -4.04
CA ASN A 25 -5.60 -7.52 -4.22
C ASN A 25 -4.66 -6.47 -4.76
N GLU A 26 -4.87 -5.22 -4.38
CA GLU A 26 -3.98 -4.13 -4.76
C GLU A 26 -2.72 -4.17 -3.91
N ARG A 27 -1.60 -3.83 -4.51
CA ARG A 27 -0.35 -3.69 -3.78
C ARG A 27 0.08 -2.24 -3.86
N PHE A 28 0.51 -1.71 -2.72
CA PHE A 28 0.93 -0.32 -2.62
C PHE A 28 2.41 -0.24 -2.30
N ILE A 29 3.15 0.41 -3.17
CA ILE A 29 4.55 0.74 -2.88
C ILE A 29 4.53 2.11 -2.24
N VAL A 30 4.97 2.17 -0.98
CA VAL A 30 4.94 3.41 -0.21
C VAL A 30 6.30 4.09 -0.33
N ASP A 31 6.27 5.31 -0.86
CA ASP A 31 7.47 6.10 -1.02
C ASP A 31 7.72 6.94 0.21
N ARG A 32 8.97 7.03 0.59
CA ARG A 32 9.41 7.94 1.64
C ARG A 32 10.49 8.83 1.05
N ARG A 33 10.25 10.15 1.10
CA ARG A 33 11.18 11.12 0.54
C ARG A 33 11.47 10.85 -0.94
N GLY A 34 10.44 10.45 -1.66
CA GLY A 34 10.54 10.20 -3.09
C GLY A 34 11.12 8.85 -3.48
N GLU A 35 11.44 7.99 -2.51
CA GLU A 35 12.04 6.68 -2.78
C GLU A 35 11.17 5.56 -2.23
N PRO A 36 11.04 4.44 -2.96
CA PRO A 36 10.25 3.31 -2.48
C PRO A 36 10.87 2.76 -1.20
N ALA A 37 10.04 2.59 -0.17
CA ALA A 37 10.50 2.18 1.14
C ALA A 37 9.88 0.87 1.60
N VAL A 38 8.55 0.71 1.46
CA VAL A 38 7.84 -0.47 1.94
C VAL A 38 6.73 -0.82 0.97
N VAL A 39 6.19 -2.03 1.13
CA VAL A 39 5.06 -2.49 0.33
C VAL A 39 3.93 -2.85 1.28
N ILE A 40 2.71 -2.45 0.93
CA ILE A 40 1.50 -2.88 1.63
C ILE A 40 0.74 -3.82 0.71
N MET A 41 0.49 -5.02 1.18
CA MET A 41 -0.28 -6.03 0.44
C MET A 41 -1.03 -6.90 1.43
N SER A 42 -2.02 -7.64 0.93
CA SER A 42 -2.74 -8.57 1.79
C SER A 42 -1.83 -9.71 2.20
N VAL A 43 -2.12 -10.33 3.34
CA VAL A 43 -1.39 -11.52 3.78
C VAL A 43 -1.55 -12.65 2.76
N GLN A 44 -2.73 -12.78 2.20
CA GLN A 44 -3.00 -13.79 1.19
C GLN A 44 -2.11 -13.61 -0.04
N ASP A 45 -1.89 -12.36 -0.44
CA ASP A 45 -1.03 -12.07 -1.58
C ASP A 45 0.44 -12.33 -1.24
N PHE A 46 0.81 -12.13 0.02
CA PHE A 46 2.19 -12.33 0.48
C PHE A 46 2.55 -13.81 0.55
N ILE A 47 1.62 -14.67 0.97
CA ILE A 47 1.84 -16.11 1.04
C ILE A 47 1.83 -16.72 -0.36
#